data_6248446645b3a9bbbfd11117b287bb8a
#
_entry.id   6248446645b3a9bbbfd11117b287bb8a
#
_cell.length_a   1.000
_cell.length_b   1.000
_cell.length_c   1.000
_cell.angle_alpha   90.00
_cell.angle_beta   90.00
_cell.angle_gamma   90.00
#
_symmetry.space_group_name_H-M   'P 1'
#
loop_
_entity.id
_entity.type
_entity.pdbx_description
1 polymer ?
#
loop_
_entity_poly.entity_id
_entity_poly.type
_entity_poly.pdbx_seq_one_letter_code
_entity_poly.pdbx_strand_id
1 'polypeptide(L)'
;MNQLKELFPTIREREEILSEINQTSNLSTIFYTWSLDERERFLDICTGAKGFKILQDPVFKEVLNPEYTPERLENLLSSILGQAVKILQILPNDTVRIASETTLLITDIIVELSDESIVNVEVQRIGYKFPGQRAACYSADMLLRQYKRARNKQGKKFVYKDIKSVYTIVFFEHSPAEFHAHPPLYIHNFEQKSDTGIKMNLLQKYTFICLDNFQKNSKNKHIDHTLEAW
;
A
#
# COMPACT_ATOMS: atom_id res chain seq x y z
N MET A 1 8.85 31.77 14.60
CA MET A 1 9.15 31.01 13.36
C MET A 1 8.95 29.55 13.71
N ASN A 2 8.12 28.82 12.99
CA ASN A 2 7.77 27.44 13.32
C ASN A 2 8.94 26.54 12.94
N GLN A 3 9.62 25.90 13.91
CA GLN A 3 10.77 25.00 13.67
C GLN A 3 10.43 23.87 12.68
N LEU A 4 9.16 23.47 12.61
CA LEU A 4 8.68 22.47 11.64
C LEU A 4 8.77 22.97 10.19
N LYS A 5 8.62 24.28 9.94
CA LYS A 5 8.71 24.85 8.59
C LYS A 5 10.15 24.79 8.01
N GLU A 6 11.17 24.78 8.87
CA GLU A 6 12.56 24.60 8.46
C GLU A 6 12.85 23.17 8.01
N LEU A 7 12.22 22.19 8.68
CA LEU A 7 12.36 20.77 8.36
C LEU A 7 11.42 20.31 7.24
N PHE A 8 10.23 20.94 7.17
CA PHE A 8 9.19 20.60 6.21
C PHE A 8 8.73 21.87 5.48
N PRO A 9 9.37 22.29 4.40
CA PRO A 9 9.07 23.53 3.67
C PRO A 9 7.63 23.58 3.11
N THR A 10 6.97 22.42 2.99
CA THR A 10 5.58 22.29 2.53
C THR A 10 4.54 22.67 3.59
N ILE A 11 4.96 22.82 4.86
CA ILE A 11 4.08 23.32 5.94
C ILE A 11 3.80 24.80 5.70
N ARG A 12 2.52 25.15 5.72
CA ARG A 12 1.99 26.48 5.42
C ARG A 12 1.35 27.11 6.64
N GLU A 13 1.29 28.44 6.66
CA GLU A 13 0.56 29.16 7.69
C GLU A 13 -0.95 29.08 7.43
N ARG A 14 -1.73 29.14 8.51
CA ARG A 14 -3.20 28.99 8.46
C ARG A 14 -3.87 30.03 7.53
N GLU A 15 -3.40 31.25 7.59
CA GLU A 15 -3.90 32.37 6.78
C GLU A 15 -3.64 32.15 5.29
N GLU A 16 -2.49 31.59 4.93
CA GLU A 16 -2.13 31.26 3.54
C GLU A 16 -3.09 30.21 2.98
N ILE A 17 -3.38 29.16 3.79
CA ILE A 17 -4.28 28.07 3.39
C ILE A 17 -5.71 28.61 3.20
N LEU A 18 -6.20 29.39 4.16
CA LEU A 18 -7.54 29.99 4.08
C LEU A 18 -7.66 30.95 2.90
N SER A 19 -6.61 31.73 2.60
CA SER A 19 -6.60 32.63 1.45
C SER A 19 -6.73 31.85 0.14
N GLU A 20 -5.98 30.79 -0.03
CA GLU A 20 -6.07 29.94 -1.23
C GLU A 20 -7.44 29.26 -1.37
N ILE A 21 -7.98 28.72 -0.27
CA ILE A 21 -9.32 28.12 -0.27
C ILE A 21 -10.35 29.15 -0.72
N ASN A 22 -10.28 30.37 -0.20
CA ASN A 22 -11.27 31.44 -0.51
C ASN A 22 -11.10 31.96 -1.95
N GLN A 23 -9.91 31.96 -2.49
CA GLN A 23 -9.65 32.37 -3.88
C GLN A 23 -10.08 31.31 -4.91
N THR A 24 -10.23 30.04 -4.50
CA THR A 24 -10.58 28.94 -5.37
C THR A 24 -12.02 28.50 -5.13
N SER A 25 -12.93 28.90 -6.03
CA SER A 25 -14.38 28.68 -5.87
C SER A 25 -14.76 27.23 -5.54
N ASN A 26 -14.15 26.24 -6.18
CA ASN A 26 -14.43 24.84 -5.92
C ASN A 26 -13.96 24.40 -4.53
N LEU A 27 -12.75 24.80 -4.11
CA LEU A 27 -12.22 24.48 -2.77
C LEU A 27 -13.05 25.15 -1.69
N SER A 28 -13.41 26.41 -1.88
CA SER A 28 -14.27 27.17 -0.96
C SER A 28 -15.61 26.47 -0.75
N THR A 29 -16.26 26.09 -1.84
CA THR A 29 -17.55 25.38 -1.76
C THR A 29 -17.42 24.08 -0.96
N ILE A 30 -16.42 23.26 -1.23
CA ILE A 30 -16.21 21.98 -0.52
C ILE A 30 -15.86 22.22 0.94
N PHE A 31 -14.91 23.11 1.22
CA PHE A 31 -14.43 23.39 2.57
C PHE A 31 -15.53 23.88 3.50
N TYR A 32 -16.40 24.77 3.02
CA TYR A 32 -17.47 25.33 3.85
C TYR A 32 -18.69 24.40 3.99
N THR A 33 -18.77 23.28 3.27
CA THR A 33 -19.75 22.21 3.56
C THR A 33 -19.37 21.38 4.77
N TRP A 34 -18.10 21.37 5.16
CA TRP A 34 -17.61 20.61 6.32
C TRP A 34 -18.05 21.27 7.64
N SER A 35 -18.19 20.46 8.69
CA SER A 35 -18.40 20.95 10.06
C SER A 35 -17.20 21.79 10.54
N LEU A 36 -17.39 22.57 11.58
CA LEU A 36 -16.30 23.34 12.19
C LEU A 36 -15.13 22.45 12.61
N ASP A 37 -15.42 21.31 13.24
CA ASP A 37 -14.40 20.36 13.72
C ASP A 37 -13.58 19.76 12.55
N GLU A 38 -14.23 19.44 11.44
CA GLU A 38 -13.55 18.93 10.25
C GLU A 38 -12.65 20.00 9.62
N ARG A 39 -13.11 21.23 9.54
CA ARG A 39 -12.31 22.38 9.04
C ARG A 39 -11.10 22.65 9.93
N GLU A 40 -11.29 22.69 11.25
CA GLU A 40 -10.19 22.87 12.19
C GLU A 40 -9.17 21.72 12.10
N ARG A 41 -9.65 20.49 12.05
CA ARG A 41 -8.77 19.31 11.89
C ARG A 41 -7.98 19.37 10.57
N PHE A 42 -8.60 19.76 9.47
CA PHE A 42 -7.92 19.93 8.19
C PHE A 42 -6.83 21.01 8.28
N LEU A 43 -7.13 22.16 8.85
CA LEU A 43 -6.17 23.24 9.03
C LEU A 43 -5.01 22.83 9.96
N ASP A 44 -5.31 22.13 11.05
CA ASP A 44 -4.28 21.59 11.95
C ASP A 44 -3.32 20.64 11.23
N ILE A 45 -3.84 19.80 10.31
CA ILE A 45 -3.02 18.91 9.49
C ILE A 45 -2.15 19.71 8.51
N CYS A 46 -2.73 20.66 7.79
CA CYS A 46 -2.01 21.46 6.78
C CYS A 46 -0.93 22.36 7.39
N THR A 47 -1.11 22.79 8.63
CA THR A 47 -0.14 23.60 9.38
C THR A 47 0.87 22.75 10.17
N GLY A 48 0.74 21.44 10.15
CA GLY A 48 1.58 20.54 10.92
C GLY A 48 1.31 20.54 12.43
N ALA A 49 0.24 21.23 12.88
CA ALA A 49 -0.18 21.22 14.29
C ALA A 49 -0.67 19.84 14.73
N LYS A 50 -1.24 19.08 13.81
CA LYS A 50 -1.61 17.67 14.00
C LYS A 50 -1.09 16.82 12.84
N GLY A 51 -0.55 15.65 13.17
CA GLY A 51 -0.27 14.61 12.19
C GLY A 51 -1.55 13.89 11.75
N PHE A 52 -1.49 13.25 10.59
CA PHE A 52 -2.51 12.29 10.16
C PHE A 52 -1.88 10.90 10.05
N LYS A 53 -2.72 9.89 10.24
CA LYS A 53 -2.25 8.52 10.07
C LYS A 53 -2.26 8.17 8.59
N ILE A 54 -1.10 7.91 8.01
CA ILE A 54 -0.94 7.51 6.61
C ILE A 54 -1.74 6.24 6.28
N LEU A 55 -1.98 5.38 7.26
CA LEU A 55 -2.74 4.13 7.12
C LEU A 55 -4.27 4.32 7.06
N GLN A 56 -4.77 5.54 7.06
CA GLN A 56 -6.16 5.79 6.69
C GLN A 56 -6.30 5.56 5.19
N ASP A 57 -7.19 4.65 4.79
CA ASP A 57 -7.35 4.18 3.42
C ASP A 57 -7.31 5.30 2.36
N PRO A 58 -8.09 6.40 2.44
CA PRO A 58 -8.00 7.46 1.44
C PRO A 58 -6.65 8.17 1.43
N VAL A 59 -6.01 8.33 2.59
CA VAL A 59 -4.70 8.99 2.70
C VAL A 59 -3.61 8.12 2.11
N PHE A 60 -3.62 6.84 2.44
CA PHE A 60 -2.67 5.87 1.93
C PHE A 60 -2.70 5.81 0.39
N LYS A 61 -3.89 5.68 -0.16
CA LYS A 61 -4.11 5.66 -1.61
C LYS A 61 -3.61 6.93 -2.29
N GLU A 62 -3.87 8.10 -1.69
CA GLU A 62 -3.43 9.37 -2.26
C GLU A 62 -1.92 9.58 -2.18
N VAL A 63 -1.30 9.28 -1.02
CA VAL A 63 0.15 9.45 -0.83
C VAL A 63 0.97 8.51 -1.71
N LEU A 64 0.50 7.28 -1.90
CA LEU A 64 1.17 6.27 -2.72
C LEU A 64 0.54 6.13 -4.11
N ASN A 65 -0.29 7.10 -4.52
CA ASN A 65 -0.92 7.07 -5.84
C ASN A 65 0.14 7.15 -6.95
N PRO A 66 0.32 6.06 -7.70
CA PRO A 66 1.37 6.03 -8.73
C PRO A 66 1.04 6.87 -9.97
N GLU A 67 -0.19 7.40 -10.10
CA GLU A 67 -0.54 8.35 -11.17
C GLU A 67 0.13 9.70 -10.97
N TYR A 68 0.34 10.12 -9.73
CA TYR A 68 0.93 11.42 -9.41
C TYR A 68 2.42 11.33 -9.10
N THR A 69 2.83 10.33 -8.31
CA THR A 69 4.21 10.16 -7.84
C THR A 69 4.62 8.69 -7.83
N PRO A 70 4.83 8.08 -9.02
CA PRO A 70 5.20 6.66 -9.11
C PRO A 70 6.48 6.34 -8.33
N GLU A 71 7.43 7.28 -8.24
CA GLU A 71 8.71 7.11 -7.56
C GLU A 71 8.55 6.79 -6.07
N ARG A 72 7.51 7.30 -5.42
CA ARG A 72 7.26 6.99 -4.01
C ARG A 72 6.94 5.52 -3.83
N LEU A 73 6.00 5.02 -4.61
CA LEU A 73 5.62 3.61 -4.54
C LEU A 73 6.74 2.70 -5.03
N GLU A 74 7.48 3.08 -6.07
CA GLU A 74 8.67 2.36 -6.55
C GLU A 74 9.73 2.23 -5.46
N ASN A 75 10.01 3.32 -4.74
CA ASN A 75 10.99 3.33 -3.65
C ASN A 75 10.56 2.43 -2.49
N LEU A 76 9.29 2.54 -2.06
CA LEU A 76 8.72 1.68 -1.03
C LEU A 76 8.79 0.21 -1.43
N LEU A 77 8.32 -0.14 -2.63
CA LEU A 77 8.35 -1.52 -3.13
C LEU A 77 9.78 -2.05 -3.29
N SER A 78 10.71 -1.22 -3.74
CA SER A 78 12.13 -1.60 -3.84
C SER A 78 12.71 -1.95 -2.48
N SER A 79 12.36 -1.17 -1.45
CA SER A 79 12.81 -1.41 -0.08
C SER A 79 12.21 -2.70 0.52
N ILE A 80 10.94 -3.00 0.21
CA ILE A 80 10.25 -4.22 0.68
C ILE A 80 10.76 -5.47 -0.03
N LEU A 81 10.90 -5.40 -1.36
CA LEU A 81 11.26 -6.56 -2.19
C LEU A 81 12.77 -6.79 -2.29
N GLY A 82 13.59 -5.86 -1.78
CA GLY A 82 15.05 -5.96 -1.79
C GLY A 82 15.68 -5.90 -3.18
N GLN A 83 14.98 -5.33 -4.16
CA GLN A 83 15.43 -5.18 -5.54
C GLN A 83 14.87 -3.89 -6.14
N ALA A 84 15.56 -3.33 -7.13
CA ALA A 84 15.07 -2.15 -7.84
C ALA A 84 13.74 -2.47 -8.54
N VAL A 85 12.73 -1.66 -8.25
CA VAL A 85 11.38 -1.79 -8.81
C VAL A 85 11.09 -0.61 -9.70
N LYS A 86 10.50 -0.87 -10.86
CA LYS A 86 9.95 0.14 -11.76
C LYS A 86 8.51 -0.23 -12.11
N ILE A 87 7.59 0.71 -11.91
CA ILE A 87 6.18 0.52 -12.26
C ILE A 87 6.02 0.69 -13.76
N LEU A 88 5.43 -0.30 -14.42
CA LEU A 88 5.11 -0.24 -15.84
C LEU A 88 3.73 0.39 -16.05
N GLN A 89 2.75 -0.02 -15.27
CA GLN A 89 1.40 0.52 -15.32
C GLN A 89 0.61 0.23 -14.05
N ILE A 90 -0.45 1.01 -13.86
CA ILE A 90 -1.45 0.80 -12.82
C ILE A 90 -2.53 -0.11 -13.38
N LEU A 91 -2.94 -1.08 -12.59
CA LEU A 91 -3.99 -2.02 -12.98
C LEU A 91 -5.32 -1.65 -12.29
N PRO A 92 -6.46 -1.93 -12.94
CA PRO A 92 -7.76 -1.69 -12.32
C PRO A 92 -7.92 -2.45 -11.00
N ASN A 93 -8.48 -1.79 -10.01
CA ASN A 93 -8.77 -2.37 -8.69
C ASN A 93 -9.98 -3.29 -8.70
N ASP A 94 -10.77 -3.25 -9.78
CA ASP A 94 -11.96 -4.07 -9.92
C ASP A 94 -11.58 -5.53 -10.17
N THR A 95 -12.06 -6.40 -9.29
CA THR A 95 -11.92 -7.85 -9.47
C THR A 95 -12.83 -8.36 -10.57
N VAL A 96 -12.38 -9.38 -11.27
CA VAL A 96 -13.26 -10.19 -12.10
C VAL A 96 -14.32 -10.79 -11.18
N ARG A 97 -15.62 -10.52 -11.46
CA ARG A 97 -16.72 -11.16 -10.75
C ARG A 97 -16.58 -12.68 -10.94
N ILE A 98 -16.11 -13.36 -9.93
CA ILE A 98 -16.16 -14.81 -9.86
C ILE A 98 -17.49 -15.14 -9.23
N ALA A 99 -18.48 -15.50 -10.06
CA ALA A 99 -19.85 -15.79 -9.70
C ALA A 99 -20.72 -14.57 -9.28
N SER A 100 -22.04 -14.77 -9.30
CA SER A 100 -23.11 -13.81 -9.04
C SER A 100 -23.21 -13.29 -7.60
N GLU A 101 -22.20 -13.47 -6.79
CA GLU A 101 -22.18 -13.02 -5.40
C GLU A 101 -21.60 -11.61 -5.28
N THR A 102 -22.28 -10.81 -4.47
CA THR A 102 -22.13 -9.36 -4.31
C THR A 102 -20.85 -8.89 -3.60
N THR A 103 -19.93 -9.77 -3.27
CA THR A 103 -18.68 -9.41 -2.57
C THR A 103 -17.57 -9.13 -3.58
N LEU A 104 -17.47 -7.87 -3.98
CA LEU A 104 -16.30 -7.38 -4.71
C LEU A 104 -15.07 -7.43 -3.79
N LEU A 105 -14.03 -8.15 -4.22
CA LEU A 105 -12.70 -7.99 -3.65
C LEU A 105 -12.16 -6.65 -4.17
N ILE A 106 -12.29 -5.60 -3.40
CA ILE A 106 -11.71 -4.29 -3.72
C ILE A 106 -10.31 -4.29 -3.15
N THR A 107 -9.33 -4.13 -4.00
CA THR A 107 -7.91 -4.00 -3.65
C THR A 107 -7.52 -2.52 -3.56
N ASP A 108 -6.48 -2.19 -2.77
CA ASP A 108 -6.10 -0.79 -2.58
C ASP A 108 -5.27 -0.27 -3.76
N ILE A 109 -4.11 -0.83 -4.01
CA ILE A 109 -3.23 -0.42 -5.11
C ILE A 109 -2.74 -1.67 -5.84
N ILE A 110 -2.93 -1.74 -7.16
CA ILE A 110 -2.39 -2.80 -8.00
C ILE A 110 -1.52 -2.20 -9.08
N VAL A 111 -0.28 -2.67 -9.17
CA VAL A 111 0.66 -2.24 -10.20
C VAL A 111 1.32 -3.42 -10.89
N GLU A 112 1.65 -3.24 -12.17
CA GLU A 112 2.53 -4.12 -12.93
C GLU A 112 3.92 -3.54 -12.93
N LEU A 113 4.90 -4.36 -12.64
CA LEU A 113 6.31 -3.99 -12.64
C LEU A 113 6.95 -4.18 -14.03
N SER A 114 8.15 -3.62 -14.21
CA SER A 114 8.90 -3.73 -15.47
C SER A 114 9.28 -5.17 -15.85
N ASP A 115 9.35 -6.09 -14.89
CA ASP A 115 9.54 -7.53 -15.12
C ASP A 115 8.22 -8.27 -15.40
N GLU A 116 7.12 -7.52 -15.55
CA GLU A 116 5.76 -8.00 -15.77
C GLU A 116 5.12 -8.73 -14.57
N SER A 117 5.76 -8.74 -13.40
CA SER A 117 5.10 -9.21 -12.16
C SER A 117 4.01 -8.23 -11.71
N ILE A 118 3.02 -8.74 -10.96
CA ILE A 118 1.95 -7.91 -10.37
C ILE A 118 2.19 -7.79 -8.88
N VAL A 119 2.04 -6.57 -8.37
CA VAL A 119 2.06 -6.29 -6.93
C VAL A 119 0.71 -5.71 -6.54
N ASN A 120 0.10 -6.31 -5.53
CA ASN A 120 -1.04 -5.77 -4.81
C ASN A 120 -0.56 -5.26 -3.45
N VAL A 121 -0.87 -4.00 -3.12
CA VAL A 121 -0.56 -3.37 -1.83
C VAL A 121 -1.86 -3.07 -1.11
N GLU A 122 -1.99 -3.58 0.10
CA GLU A 122 -3.17 -3.46 0.96
C GLU A 122 -2.82 -2.79 2.28
N VAL A 123 -3.74 -2.00 2.82
CA VAL A 123 -3.66 -1.47 4.18
C VAL A 123 -4.82 -1.97 5.01
N GLN A 124 -4.51 -2.51 6.17
CA GLN A 124 -5.51 -3.05 7.09
C GLN A 124 -5.30 -2.49 8.49
N ARG A 125 -6.27 -1.71 8.95
CA ARG A 125 -6.23 -1.14 10.30
C ARG A 125 -6.44 -2.20 11.39
N ILE A 126 -7.26 -3.20 11.10
CA ILE A 126 -7.66 -4.24 12.05
C ILE A 126 -7.32 -5.61 11.44
N GLY A 127 -6.21 -6.20 11.89
CA GLY A 127 -5.65 -7.42 11.31
C GLY A 127 -6.57 -8.64 11.34
N TYR A 128 -7.36 -8.83 12.40
CA TYR A 128 -8.28 -9.98 12.47
C TYR A 128 -9.40 -9.93 11.41
N LYS A 129 -9.65 -8.77 10.78
CA LYS A 129 -10.56 -8.63 9.64
C LYS A 129 -9.92 -9.00 8.30
N PHE A 130 -8.61 -9.26 8.31
CA PHE A 130 -7.87 -9.67 7.14
C PHE A 130 -7.10 -10.97 7.42
N PRO A 131 -7.78 -12.11 7.52
CA PRO A 131 -7.12 -13.39 7.73
C PRO A 131 -6.29 -13.79 6.50
N GLY A 132 -5.34 -14.71 6.68
CA GLY A 132 -4.49 -15.21 5.61
C GLY A 132 -5.25 -15.76 4.40
N GLN A 133 -6.45 -16.32 4.61
CA GLN A 133 -7.34 -16.77 3.55
C GLN A 133 -7.77 -15.63 2.62
N ARG A 134 -8.00 -14.42 3.15
CA ARG A 134 -8.32 -13.25 2.34
C ARG A 134 -7.14 -12.83 1.48
N ALA A 135 -5.93 -12.83 2.03
CA ALA A 135 -4.70 -12.58 1.26
C ALA A 135 -4.53 -13.62 0.14
N ALA A 136 -4.82 -14.90 0.42
CA ALA A 136 -4.77 -15.96 -0.57
C ALA A 136 -5.78 -15.75 -1.70
N CYS A 137 -7.01 -15.32 -1.40
CA CYS A 137 -8.01 -14.97 -2.43
C CYS A 137 -7.55 -13.81 -3.32
N TYR A 138 -6.97 -12.75 -2.75
CA TYR A 138 -6.43 -11.64 -3.51
C TYR A 138 -5.28 -12.08 -4.41
N SER A 139 -4.36 -12.87 -3.88
CA SER A 139 -3.25 -13.43 -4.65
C SER A 139 -3.71 -14.35 -5.79
N ALA A 140 -4.76 -15.13 -5.56
CA ALA A 140 -5.35 -15.99 -6.60
C ALA A 140 -5.98 -15.17 -7.74
N ASP A 141 -6.69 -14.08 -7.43
CA ASP A 141 -7.21 -13.16 -8.44
C ASP A 141 -6.09 -12.54 -9.28
N MET A 142 -5.01 -12.05 -8.61
CA MET A 142 -3.84 -11.52 -9.31
C MET A 142 -3.18 -12.57 -10.20
N LEU A 143 -3.08 -13.82 -9.76
CA LEU A 143 -2.52 -14.90 -10.57
C LEU A 143 -3.37 -15.19 -11.81
N LEU A 144 -4.70 -15.19 -11.69
CA LEU A 144 -5.61 -15.35 -12.83
C LEU A 144 -5.52 -14.17 -13.81
N ARG A 145 -5.33 -12.94 -13.31
CA ARG A 145 -5.07 -11.77 -14.16
C ARG A 145 -3.76 -11.93 -14.92
N GLN A 146 -2.69 -12.38 -14.25
CA GLN A 146 -1.41 -12.67 -14.90
C GLN A 146 -1.54 -13.74 -15.98
N TYR A 147 -2.24 -14.84 -15.70
CA TYR A 147 -2.51 -15.87 -16.70
C TYR A 147 -3.21 -15.30 -17.94
N LYS A 148 -4.30 -14.54 -17.76
CA LYS A 148 -5.04 -13.94 -18.87
C LYS A 148 -4.15 -12.99 -19.69
N ARG A 149 -3.32 -12.17 -19.02
CA ARG A 149 -2.42 -11.20 -19.67
C ARG A 149 -1.35 -11.92 -20.48
N ALA A 150 -0.64 -12.88 -19.89
CA ALA A 150 0.38 -13.66 -20.56
C ALA A 150 -0.20 -14.41 -21.78
N ARG A 151 -1.37 -15.02 -21.62
CA ARG A 151 -2.07 -15.71 -22.71
C ARG A 151 -2.48 -14.76 -23.84
N ASN A 152 -3.02 -13.58 -23.51
CA ASN A 152 -3.41 -12.60 -24.51
C ASN A 152 -2.20 -12.04 -25.27
N LYS A 153 -1.08 -11.80 -24.56
CA LYS A 153 0.17 -11.28 -25.13
C LYS A 153 0.85 -12.29 -26.08
N GLN A 154 0.89 -13.55 -25.67
CA GLN A 154 1.62 -14.62 -26.41
C GLN A 154 0.73 -15.38 -27.41
N GLY A 155 -0.58 -15.34 -27.27
CA GLY A 155 -1.52 -16.02 -28.16
C GLY A 155 -1.22 -17.53 -28.24
N LYS A 156 -1.03 -18.04 -29.46
CA LYS A 156 -0.74 -19.47 -29.71
C LYS A 156 0.64 -19.93 -29.19
N LYS A 157 1.56 -18.99 -28.91
CA LYS A 157 2.92 -19.28 -28.39
C LYS A 157 2.97 -19.35 -26.86
N PHE A 158 1.86 -19.08 -26.18
CA PHE A 158 1.79 -19.07 -24.72
C PHE A 158 2.23 -20.40 -24.12
N VAL A 159 3.09 -20.30 -23.10
CA VAL A 159 3.47 -21.41 -22.22
C VAL A 159 3.31 -20.96 -20.76
N TYR A 160 3.00 -21.88 -19.84
CA TYR A 160 2.78 -21.52 -18.43
C TYR A 160 4.00 -20.87 -17.76
N LYS A 161 5.19 -21.05 -18.28
CA LYS A 161 6.42 -20.38 -17.82
C LYS A 161 6.45 -18.88 -18.09
N ASP A 162 5.57 -18.38 -18.97
CA ASP A 162 5.45 -16.95 -19.27
C ASP A 162 4.75 -16.17 -18.14
N ILE A 163 4.04 -16.90 -17.25
CA ILE A 163 3.34 -16.28 -16.13
C ILE A 163 4.37 -15.79 -15.10
N LYS A 164 4.31 -14.52 -14.78
CA LYS A 164 5.19 -13.89 -13.80
C LYS A 164 4.64 -13.98 -12.38
N SER A 165 5.48 -13.71 -11.41
CA SER A 165 5.10 -13.74 -9.98
C SER A 165 4.03 -12.70 -9.64
N VAL A 166 3.27 -13.00 -8.60
CA VAL A 166 2.34 -12.08 -7.98
C VAL A 166 2.73 -11.89 -6.51
N TYR A 167 2.77 -10.63 -6.09
CA TYR A 167 3.12 -10.24 -4.73
C TYR A 167 1.91 -9.63 -4.05
N THR A 168 1.57 -10.10 -2.86
CA THR A 168 0.55 -9.51 -2.00
C THR A 168 1.24 -8.93 -0.79
N ILE A 169 1.29 -7.60 -0.69
CA ILE A 169 1.91 -6.85 0.40
C ILE A 169 0.80 -6.25 1.24
N VAL A 170 0.79 -6.54 2.54
CA VAL A 170 -0.25 -6.08 3.45
C VAL A 170 0.39 -5.35 4.63
N PHE A 171 0.02 -4.09 4.81
CA PHE A 171 0.38 -3.31 5.99
C PHE A 171 -0.70 -3.42 7.05
N PHE A 172 -0.34 -3.84 8.25
CA PHE A 172 -1.21 -3.88 9.40
C PHE A 172 -0.91 -2.74 10.38
N GLU A 173 -1.90 -1.90 10.70
CA GLU A 173 -1.80 -0.98 11.84
C GLU A 173 -1.84 -1.76 13.16
N HIS A 174 -2.74 -2.75 13.25
CA HIS A 174 -2.84 -3.71 14.33
C HIS A 174 -2.85 -5.11 13.74
N SER A 175 -1.73 -5.79 13.85
CA SER A 175 -1.54 -7.11 13.24
C SER A 175 -2.33 -8.22 13.95
N PRO A 176 -2.67 -9.33 13.26
CA PRO A 176 -3.21 -10.53 13.87
C PRO A 176 -2.31 -11.09 14.97
N ALA A 177 -2.93 -11.80 15.94
CA ALA A 177 -2.24 -12.32 17.12
C ALA A 177 -1.08 -13.27 16.80
N GLU A 178 -1.16 -13.98 15.67
CA GLU A 178 -0.14 -14.92 15.22
C GLU A 178 1.22 -14.23 15.02
N PHE A 179 1.23 -12.98 14.59
CA PHE A 179 2.48 -12.21 14.40
C PHE A 179 3.07 -11.73 15.73
N HIS A 180 2.27 -11.66 16.80
CA HIS A 180 2.76 -11.24 18.11
C HIS A 180 3.58 -12.32 18.82
N ALA A 181 3.61 -13.55 18.31
CA ALA A 181 4.51 -14.60 18.77
C ALA A 181 5.99 -14.31 18.41
N HIS A 182 6.22 -13.38 17.48
CA HIS A 182 7.56 -12.98 17.03
C HIS A 182 7.77 -11.46 17.17
N PRO A 183 7.69 -10.89 18.39
CA PRO A 183 7.62 -9.44 18.60
C PRO A 183 8.80 -8.63 18.01
N PRO A 184 10.05 -9.18 17.89
CA PRO A 184 11.15 -8.43 17.27
C PRO A 184 11.00 -8.26 15.76
N LEU A 185 10.16 -9.09 15.13
CA LEU A 185 9.99 -9.08 13.69
C LEU A 185 8.73 -8.30 13.32
N TYR A 186 8.85 -7.43 12.35
CA TYR A 186 7.73 -6.66 11.82
C TYR A 186 7.47 -6.93 10.33
N ILE A 187 8.35 -7.68 9.66
CA ILE A 187 8.17 -8.14 8.26
C ILE A 187 8.16 -9.66 8.26
N HIS A 188 7.12 -10.22 7.68
CA HIS A 188 6.93 -11.66 7.56
C HIS A 188 6.66 -12.02 6.11
N ASN A 189 7.59 -12.79 5.52
CA ASN A 189 7.48 -13.27 4.15
C ASN A 189 6.99 -14.72 4.13
N PHE A 190 6.00 -14.97 3.25
CA PHE A 190 5.43 -16.29 3.06
C PHE A 190 5.52 -16.70 1.60
N GLU A 191 5.92 -17.92 1.38
CA GLU A 191 5.92 -18.61 0.10
C GLU A 191 5.59 -20.09 0.29
N GLN A 192 5.16 -20.76 -0.76
CA GLN A 192 4.90 -22.19 -0.69
C GLN A 192 6.23 -22.95 -0.60
N LYS A 193 6.28 -23.96 0.28
CA LYS A 193 7.42 -24.86 0.47
C LYS A 193 6.97 -26.30 0.38
N SER A 194 7.80 -27.14 -0.25
CA SER A 194 7.64 -28.59 -0.21
C SER A 194 8.10 -29.15 1.13
N ASP A 195 7.42 -30.16 1.64
CA ASP A 195 7.86 -30.99 2.77
C ASP A 195 9.12 -31.79 2.48
N THR A 196 9.37 -32.08 1.21
CA THR A 196 10.56 -32.80 0.72
C THR A 196 11.74 -31.89 0.38
N GLY A 197 11.62 -30.59 0.54
CA GLY A 197 12.65 -29.59 0.21
C GLY A 197 12.79 -29.27 -1.28
N ILE A 198 11.92 -29.80 -2.14
CA ILE A 198 11.91 -29.47 -3.57
C ILE A 198 11.56 -27.97 -3.71
N LYS A 199 12.40 -27.25 -4.46
CA LYS A 199 12.17 -25.83 -4.77
C LYS A 199 11.37 -25.71 -6.06
N MET A 200 10.16 -25.19 -5.95
CA MET A 200 9.29 -24.90 -7.09
C MET A 200 8.72 -23.48 -6.93
N ASN A 201 8.84 -22.67 -7.98
CA ASN A 201 8.21 -21.35 -7.97
C ASN A 201 6.72 -21.48 -8.30
N LEU A 202 5.89 -21.37 -7.28
CA LEU A 202 4.42 -21.37 -7.40
C LEU A 202 3.84 -19.95 -7.59
N LEU A 203 4.70 -18.98 -7.88
CA LEU A 203 4.38 -17.61 -8.31
C LEU A 203 3.80 -16.70 -7.24
N GLN A 204 3.09 -17.20 -6.23
CA GLN A 204 2.42 -16.41 -5.21
C GLN A 204 3.37 -16.15 -4.03
N LYS A 205 3.58 -14.88 -3.72
CA LYS A 205 4.43 -14.42 -2.61
C LYS A 205 3.67 -13.42 -1.77
N TYR A 206 3.85 -13.50 -0.45
CA TYR A 206 3.15 -12.65 0.49
C TYR A 206 4.16 -11.98 1.41
N THR A 207 3.95 -10.70 1.68
CA THR A 207 4.71 -9.94 2.67
C THR A 207 3.73 -9.23 3.59
N PHE A 208 3.75 -9.56 4.87
CA PHE A 208 2.97 -8.90 5.90
C PHE A 208 3.86 -8.00 6.71
N ILE A 209 3.49 -6.72 6.86
CA ILE A 209 4.23 -5.68 7.56
C ILE A 209 3.41 -5.25 8.77
N CYS A 210 3.90 -5.59 9.96
CA CYS A 210 3.22 -5.41 11.25
C CYS A 210 3.72 -4.12 11.92
N LEU A 211 3.03 -3.00 11.72
CA LEU A 211 3.48 -1.70 12.18
C LEU A 211 3.38 -1.53 13.70
N ASP A 212 2.45 -2.26 14.35
CA ASP A 212 2.39 -2.31 15.81
C ASP A 212 3.62 -3.02 16.44
N ASN A 213 4.18 -4.05 15.78
CA ASN A 213 5.45 -4.64 16.19
C ASN A 213 6.62 -3.68 15.91
N PHE A 214 6.64 -3.04 14.75
CA PHE A 214 7.64 -2.02 14.42
C PHE A 214 7.68 -0.90 15.46
N GLN A 215 6.54 -0.30 15.79
CA GLN A 215 6.44 0.79 16.75
C GLN A 215 6.91 0.40 18.17
N LYS A 216 6.68 -0.84 18.61
CA LYS A 216 7.18 -1.33 19.90
C LYS A 216 8.71 -1.44 19.92
N ASN A 217 9.31 -1.79 18.80
CA ASN A 217 10.75 -2.06 18.69
C ASN A 217 11.56 -0.82 18.33
N SER A 218 10.94 0.18 17.68
CA SER A 218 11.63 1.37 17.19
C SER A 218 11.75 2.51 18.19
N LYS A 219 11.12 2.41 19.35
CA LYS A 219 11.06 3.46 20.41
C LYS A 219 12.40 3.90 20.97
N ASN A 220 13.50 3.82 20.34
CA ASN A 220 14.83 4.37 20.71
C ASN A 220 15.92 3.88 19.74
N LYS A 221 15.55 3.42 18.55
CA LYS A 221 16.53 3.00 17.56
C LYS A 221 16.81 4.12 16.58
N HIS A 222 18.06 4.26 16.21
CA HIS A 222 18.45 5.01 15.01
C HIS A 222 17.84 4.32 13.80
N ILE A 223 17.28 5.10 12.85
CA ILE A 223 16.73 4.57 11.61
C ILE A 223 17.91 4.27 10.69
N ASP A 224 18.24 3.00 10.53
CA ASP A 224 19.40 2.56 9.77
C ASP A 224 19.05 2.08 8.34
N HIS A 225 17.76 1.84 8.07
CA HIS A 225 17.29 1.31 6.80
C HIS A 225 16.20 2.17 6.15
N THR A 226 16.27 2.27 4.82
CA THR A 226 15.29 3.05 4.02
C THR A 226 13.85 2.64 4.30
N LEU A 227 13.58 1.33 4.49
CA LEU A 227 12.24 0.85 4.80
C LEU A 227 11.73 1.31 6.17
N GLU A 228 12.60 1.45 7.16
CA GLU A 228 12.25 1.96 8.49
C GLU A 228 11.96 3.47 8.49
N ALA A 229 12.44 4.18 7.47
CA ALA A 229 12.18 5.60 7.28
C ALA A 229 10.80 5.88 6.66
N TRP A 230 10.21 4.87 5.99
CA TRP A 230 8.86 4.90 5.45
C TRP A 230 7.80 4.69 6.55
#